data_5252dfe51dc9b3348281f77e51abe576
#
_entry.id   5252dfe51dc9b3348281f77e51abe576
#
_cell.length_a   1.000
_cell.length_b   1.000
_cell.length_c   1.000
_cell.angle_alpha   90.00
_cell.angle_beta   90.00
_cell.angle_gamma   90.00
#
_symmetry.space_group_name_H-M   'P 1'
#
loop_
_entity.id
_entity.type
_entity.pdbx_description
1 polymer ?
#
loop_
_entity_poly.entity_id
_entity_poly.type
_entity_poly.pdbx_seq_one_letter_code
_entity_poly.pdbx_strand_id
1 'polypeptide(L)'
;MKKFLAVFDGYKMCESSMQYAIQLTQFENAHLVGVFLDEVIYHTYSVYKVMTSTPNYQKKLEELDEKDQKKRDDAVLTFRKACELAKINFSIHRDTNIAFPELKHESIFADLVIINEYETFSRIRESPPTSFIKELLRDVECPALVTPAAFKKIDRIVLLYDGKPYALHAVKMFSYVLGCMRQLPVEIITVRDEKKAGRHLPDKRLMKEFIKRHFENVKYTVLKGTPEQQIVEYLRSRAQNVLVVLGAYQRSDISRWFKVSMADVLMEALEVPLFIGQHR
;
A
#
# COMPACT_ATOMS: atom_id res chain seq x y z
N MET A 1 14.53 -11.06 11.75
CA MET A 1 13.04 -10.91 11.76
C MET A 1 12.73 -9.63 11.02
N LYS A 2 11.79 -9.66 10.08
CA LYS A 2 11.38 -8.47 9.31
C LYS A 2 10.52 -7.53 10.16
N LYS A 3 10.54 -6.23 9.86
CA LYS A 3 9.72 -5.20 10.50
C LYS A 3 8.70 -4.65 9.50
N PHE A 4 7.41 -4.82 9.78
CA PHE A 4 6.32 -4.29 8.98
C PHE A 4 5.66 -3.13 9.72
N LEU A 5 5.35 -2.04 9.01
CA LEU A 5 4.60 -0.91 9.53
C LEU A 5 3.18 -0.97 8.99
N ALA A 6 2.18 -1.00 9.86
CA ALA A 6 0.78 -0.83 9.48
C ALA A 6 0.33 0.57 9.93
N VAL A 7 -0.04 1.41 8.97
CA VAL A 7 -0.31 2.84 9.19
C VAL A 7 -1.81 3.07 9.26
N PHE A 8 -2.26 3.75 10.30
CA PHE A 8 -3.67 3.98 10.57
C PHE A 8 -3.96 5.42 10.95
N ASP A 9 -5.04 5.95 10.40
CA ASP A 9 -5.75 7.10 10.97
C ASP A 9 -6.54 6.62 12.20
N GLY A 10 -6.21 7.15 13.37
CA GLY A 10 -6.86 6.80 14.63
C GLY A 10 -8.38 7.07 14.66
N TYR A 11 -8.91 7.87 13.74
CA TYR A 11 -10.35 8.15 13.63
C TYR A 11 -11.10 7.23 12.64
N LYS A 12 -10.37 6.68 11.67
CA LYS A 12 -10.94 5.94 10.53
C LYS A 12 -10.15 4.67 10.25
N MET A 13 -9.75 3.96 11.30
CA MET A 13 -8.95 2.75 11.14
C MET A 13 -9.55 1.80 10.12
N CYS A 14 -8.81 1.49 9.07
CA CYS A 14 -9.24 0.57 8.03
C CYS A 14 -9.03 -0.89 8.47
N GLU A 15 -10.13 -1.62 8.65
CA GLU A 15 -10.10 -3.03 9.02
C GLU A 15 -9.37 -3.90 7.97
N SER A 16 -9.54 -3.59 6.69
CA SER A 16 -8.86 -4.29 5.60
C SER A 16 -7.35 -4.22 5.74
N SER A 17 -6.77 -3.03 5.96
CA SER A 17 -5.33 -2.87 6.15
C SER A 17 -4.81 -3.63 7.36
N MET A 18 -5.57 -3.62 8.46
CA MET A 18 -5.24 -4.39 9.66
C MET A 18 -5.21 -5.90 9.38
N GLN A 19 -6.22 -6.42 8.65
CA GLN A 19 -6.28 -7.84 8.29
C GLN A 19 -5.13 -8.25 7.37
N TYR A 20 -4.78 -7.44 6.36
CA TYR A 20 -3.61 -7.68 5.52
C TYR A 20 -2.31 -7.66 6.35
N ALA A 21 -2.15 -6.66 7.22
CA ALA A 21 -0.95 -6.53 8.05
C ALA A 21 -0.76 -7.75 8.98
N ILE A 22 -1.81 -8.17 9.66
CA ILE A 22 -1.78 -9.35 10.56
C ILE A 22 -1.46 -10.62 9.77
N GLN A 23 -2.16 -10.85 8.64
CA GLN A 23 -1.96 -12.06 7.83
C GLN A 23 -0.52 -12.16 7.31
N LEU A 24 0.01 -11.06 6.75
CA LEU A 24 1.38 -11.05 6.22
C LEU A 24 2.42 -11.22 7.33
N THR A 25 2.18 -10.61 8.49
CA THR A 25 3.04 -10.75 9.66
C THR A 25 3.10 -12.20 10.16
N GLN A 26 1.95 -12.89 10.20
CA GLN A 26 1.89 -14.32 10.55
C GLN A 26 2.68 -15.17 9.54
N PHE A 27 2.47 -14.96 8.25
CA PHE A 27 3.11 -15.76 7.20
C PHE A 27 4.63 -15.58 7.17
N GLU A 28 5.12 -14.38 7.39
CA GLU A 28 6.56 -14.07 7.38
C GLU A 28 7.23 -14.20 8.75
N ASN A 29 6.48 -14.51 9.80
CA ASN A 29 6.97 -14.46 11.20
C ASN A 29 7.71 -13.13 11.47
N ALA A 30 7.11 -12.02 11.07
CA ALA A 30 7.65 -10.68 11.17
C ALA A 30 7.28 -10.03 12.53
N HIS A 31 7.78 -8.81 12.76
CA HIS A 31 7.32 -7.92 13.81
C HIS A 31 6.43 -6.83 13.21
N LEU A 32 5.21 -6.69 13.70
CA LEU A 32 4.26 -5.67 13.23
C LEU A 32 4.31 -4.44 14.12
N VAL A 33 4.49 -3.27 13.54
CA VAL A 33 4.35 -1.99 14.22
C VAL A 33 3.06 -1.32 13.75
N GLY A 34 2.10 -1.15 14.64
CA GLY A 34 0.94 -0.31 14.38
C GLY A 34 1.32 1.16 14.60
N VAL A 35 1.37 1.94 13.52
CA VAL A 35 1.70 3.36 13.54
C VAL A 35 0.40 4.16 13.50
N PHE A 36 0.11 4.87 14.59
CA PHE A 36 -1.07 5.74 14.73
C PHE A 36 -0.60 7.18 14.69
N LEU A 37 -0.94 7.87 13.61
CA LEU A 37 -0.54 9.25 13.37
C LEU A 37 -1.64 10.18 13.88
N ASP A 38 -1.41 10.70 15.09
CA ASP A 38 -2.35 11.56 15.84
C ASP A 38 -1.99 13.04 15.60
N GLU A 39 -2.10 13.54 14.35
CA GLU A 39 -1.79 14.97 14.08
C GLU A 39 -2.57 15.90 14.99
N VAL A 40 -1.85 16.82 15.66
CA VAL A 40 -2.43 17.80 16.60
C VAL A 40 -3.44 18.73 15.91
N ILE A 41 -3.25 19.00 14.63
CA ILE A 41 -4.11 19.90 13.83
C ILE A 41 -5.35 19.18 13.28
N TYR A 42 -5.33 17.84 13.26
CA TYR A 42 -6.41 17.06 12.70
C TYR A 42 -7.47 16.70 13.73
N HIS A 43 -8.62 17.37 13.64
CA HIS A 43 -9.83 17.08 14.42
C HIS A 43 -10.92 16.52 13.50
N THR A 44 -11.80 15.65 14.02
CA THR A 44 -12.97 15.17 13.26
C THR A 44 -14.03 16.26 13.02
N TYR A 45 -13.89 17.42 13.64
CA TYR A 45 -14.81 18.54 13.58
C TYR A 45 -14.11 19.83 13.11
N SER A 46 -14.90 20.84 12.73
CA SER A 46 -14.38 22.16 12.34
C SER A 46 -14.35 23.10 13.56
N VAL A 47 -13.16 23.40 14.07
CA VAL A 47 -12.97 24.37 15.17
C VAL A 47 -13.64 25.69 14.85
N TYR A 48 -13.46 26.24 13.64
CA TYR A 48 -14.07 27.49 13.19
C TYR A 48 -15.61 27.45 13.28
N LYS A 49 -16.24 26.35 12.80
CA LYS A 49 -17.69 26.20 12.88
C LYS A 49 -18.19 26.16 14.32
N VAL A 50 -17.48 25.43 15.20
CA VAL A 50 -17.85 25.34 16.62
C VAL A 50 -17.76 26.72 17.28
N MET A 51 -16.68 27.46 17.05
CA MET A 51 -16.48 28.82 17.62
C MET A 51 -17.54 29.83 17.15
N THR A 52 -17.98 29.73 15.90
CA THR A 52 -18.94 30.69 15.32
C THR A 52 -20.40 30.34 15.56
N SER A 53 -20.74 29.07 15.85
CA SER A 53 -22.13 28.63 15.98
C SER A 53 -22.57 28.28 17.40
N THR A 54 -21.67 28.29 18.39
CA THR A 54 -21.98 27.81 19.73
C THR A 54 -21.64 28.89 20.79
N PRO A 55 -22.60 29.37 21.57
CA PRO A 55 -22.34 30.39 22.59
C PRO A 55 -21.31 29.97 23.64
N ASN A 56 -21.24 28.70 23.98
CA ASN A 56 -20.30 28.14 24.94
C ASN A 56 -19.27 27.22 24.25
N TYR A 57 -18.61 27.77 23.24
CA TYR A 57 -17.74 27.00 22.33
C TYR A 57 -16.58 26.33 23.05
N GLN A 58 -16.02 26.89 24.13
CA GLN A 58 -14.90 26.28 24.86
C GLN A 58 -15.26 24.88 25.40
N LYS A 59 -16.35 24.80 26.18
CA LYS A 59 -16.86 23.53 26.70
C LYS A 59 -17.18 22.54 25.57
N LYS A 60 -17.73 23.08 24.44
CA LYS A 60 -18.03 22.21 23.29
C LYS A 60 -16.79 21.68 22.59
N LEU A 61 -15.72 22.45 22.53
CA LEU A 61 -14.43 22.00 22.02
C LEU A 61 -13.84 20.89 22.90
N GLU A 62 -13.83 21.08 24.23
CA GLU A 62 -13.38 20.06 25.19
C GLU A 62 -14.14 18.73 25.03
N GLU A 63 -15.50 18.79 24.96
CA GLU A 63 -16.32 17.58 24.73
C GLU A 63 -16.01 16.87 23.40
N LEU A 64 -15.65 17.62 22.36
CA LEU A 64 -15.33 17.07 21.04
C LEU A 64 -13.91 16.49 21.02
N ASP A 65 -12.96 17.14 21.69
CA ASP A 65 -11.60 16.65 21.85
C ASP A 65 -11.56 15.34 22.66
N GLU A 66 -12.32 15.28 23.76
CA GLU A 66 -12.48 14.04 24.53
C GLU A 66 -13.04 12.90 23.67
N LYS A 67 -14.04 13.19 22.82
CA LYS A 67 -14.59 12.19 21.90
C LYS A 67 -13.57 11.74 20.85
N ASP A 68 -12.80 12.67 20.34
CA ASP A 68 -11.77 12.37 19.36
C ASP A 68 -10.64 11.54 20.00
N GLN A 69 -10.21 11.91 21.22
CA GLN A 69 -9.24 11.13 21.97
C GLN A 69 -9.72 9.71 22.24
N LYS A 70 -10.98 9.56 22.65
CA LYS A 70 -11.58 8.23 22.87
C LYS A 70 -11.57 7.37 21.61
N LYS A 71 -11.89 7.93 20.44
CA LYS A 71 -11.83 7.18 19.17
C LYS A 71 -10.42 6.69 18.87
N ARG A 72 -9.41 7.55 19.09
CA ARG A 72 -8.00 7.17 18.91
C ARG A 72 -7.60 6.03 19.85
N ASP A 73 -8.00 6.09 21.12
CA ASP A 73 -7.73 5.05 22.10
C ASP A 73 -8.45 3.74 21.76
N ASP A 74 -9.70 3.81 21.30
CA ASP A 74 -10.48 2.65 20.85
C ASP A 74 -9.84 1.99 19.61
N ALA A 75 -9.30 2.77 18.67
CA ALA A 75 -8.58 2.24 17.50
C ALA A 75 -7.31 1.47 17.91
N VAL A 76 -6.50 2.05 18.80
CA VAL A 76 -5.30 1.41 19.35
C VAL A 76 -5.66 0.12 20.09
N LEU A 77 -6.72 0.15 20.91
CA LEU A 77 -7.20 -1.02 21.63
C LEU A 77 -7.68 -2.13 20.69
N THR A 78 -8.38 -1.75 19.62
CA THR A 78 -8.86 -2.69 18.58
C THR A 78 -7.70 -3.38 17.89
N PHE A 79 -6.68 -2.61 17.48
CA PHE A 79 -5.46 -3.15 16.88
C PHE A 79 -4.74 -4.11 17.83
N ARG A 80 -4.53 -3.70 19.09
CA ARG A 80 -3.90 -4.53 20.11
C ARG A 80 -4.62 -5.88 20.27
N LYS A 81 -5.93 -5.86 20.47
CA LYS A 81 -6.74 -7.08 20.63
C LYS A 81 -6.64 -8.00 19.40
N ALA A 82 -6.65 -7.43 18.21
CA ALA A 82 -6.54 -8.20 16.97
C ALA A 82 -5.16 -8.88 16.85
N CYS A 83 -4.07 -8.18 17.20
CA CYS A 83 -2.72 -8.73 17.18
C CYS A 83 -2.52 -9.82 18.28
N GLU A 84 -3.06 -9.60 19.48
CA GLU A 84 -3.04 -10.59 20.58
C GLU A 84 -3.80 -11.86 20.19
N LEU A 85 -5.00 -11.72 19.61
CA LEU A 85 -5.80 -12.85 19.12
C LEU A 85 -5.07 -13.62 18.03
N ALA A 86 -4.38 -12.91 17.13
CA ALA A 86 -3.58 -13.49 16.06
C ALA A 86 -2.25 -14.08 16.55
N LYS A 87 -1.87 -13.86 17.81
CA LYS A 87 -0.62 -14.32 18.44
C LYS A 87 0.64 -13.92 17.66
N ILE A 88 0.66 -12.68 17.15
CA ILE A 88 1.82 -12.13 16.44
C ILE A 88 2.66 -11.25 17.36
N ASN A 89 3.95 -11.06 17.01
CA ASN A 89 4.81 -10.08 17.67
C ASN A 89 4.46 -8.69 17.14
N PHE A 90 4.15 -7.75 18.03
CA PHE A 90 3.79 -6.41 17.64
C PHE A 90 4.23 -5.34 18.64
N SER A 91 4.30 -4.12 18.18
CA SER A 91 4.41 -2.89 18.97
C SER A 91 3.48 -1.81 18.42
N ILE A 92 3.29 -0.75 19.21
CA ILE A 92 2.39 0.35 18.83
C ILE A 92 3.18 1.65 19.00
N HIS A 93 3.25 2.43 17.94
CA HIS A 93 3.78 3.79 17.93
C HIS A 93 2.64 4.77 17.79
N ARG A 94 2.62 5.78 18.65
CA ARG A 94 1.66 6.90 18.60
C ARG A 94 2.46 8.18 18.49
N ASP A 95 2.37 8.81 17.34
CA ASP A 95 3.05 10.06 17.09
C ASP A 95 2.04 11.20 17.00
N THR A 96 2.28 12.26 17.79
CA THR A 96 1.48 13.48 17.80
C THR A 96 2.03 14.56 16.87
N ASN A 97 3.08 14.22 16.12
CA ASN A 97 3.75 15.11 15.18
C ASN A 97 3.04 15.13 13.82
N ILE A 98 3.68 15.78 12.83
CA ILE A 98 3.20 15.79 11.45
C ILE A 98 3.33 14.38 10.87
N ALA A 99 2.23 13.80 10.42
CA ALA A 99 2.12 12.40 10.00
C ALA A 99 3.16 11.98 8.95
N PHE A 100 3.35 12.79 7.93
CA PHE A 100 4.18 12.41 6.78
C PHE A 100 5.70 12.30 7.09
N PRO A 101 6.35 13.30 7.74
CA PRO A 101 7.77 13.20 8.11
C PRO A 101 8.07 12.02 9.03
N GLU A 102 7.21 11.75 10.00
CA GLU A 102 7.38 10.64 10.95
C GLU A 102 7.30 9.29 10.24
N LEU A 103 6.27 9.09 9.41
CA LEU A 103 6.14 7.86 8.63
C LEU A 103 7.30 7.64 7.66
N LYS A 104 7.76 8.72 7.00
CA LYS A 104 8.93 8.66 6.13
C LYS A 104 10.18 8.24 6.94
N HIS A 105 10.39 8.82 8.11
CA HIS A 105 11.53 8.46 8.97
C HIS A 105 11.45 7.01 9.44
N GLU A 106 10.28 6.55 9.93
CA GLU A 106 10.11 5.16 10.36
C GLU A 106 10.32 4.16 9.22
N SER A 107 9.96 4.53 7.98
CA SER A 107 10.12 3.66 6.82
C SER A 107 11.56 3.31 6.49
N ILE A 108 12.54 4.13 6.94
CA ILE A 108 13.98 3.84 6.79
C ILE A 108 14.36 2.55 7.54
N PHE A 109 13.67 2.26 8.63
CA PHE A 109 13.93 1.13 9.52
C PHE A 109 12.92 -0.01 9.35
N ALA A 110 12.19 -0.03 8.24
CA ALA A 110 11.16 -1.02 7.96
C ALA A 110 11.43 -1.78 6.64
N ASP A 111 10.90 -3.00 6.57
CA ASP A 111 10.94 -3.83 5.36
C ASP A 111 9.69 -3.65 4.49
N LEU A 112 8.58 -3.19 5.07
CA LEU A 112 7.31 -2.98 4.39
C LEU A 112 6.44 -1.96 5.12
N VAL A 113 5.85 -1.03 4.38
CA VAL A 113 4.74 -0.17 4.84
C VAL A 113 3.43 -0.72 4.30
N ILE A 114 2.40 -0.84 5.14
CA ILE A 114 1.05 -1.30 4.79
C ILE A 114 0.08 -0.17 5.10
N ILE A 115 -0.66 0.30 4.10
CA ILE A 115 -1.54 1.46 4.22
C ILE A 115 -2.77 1.32 3.32
N ASN A 116 -3.89 1.93 3.71
CA ASN A 116 -5.10 1.93 2.89
C ASN A 116 -5.03 2.97 1.76
N GLU A 117 -5.55 2.65 0.59
CA GLU A 117 -5.56 3.54 -0.59
C GLU A 117 -6.38 4.83 -0.40
N TYR A 118 -7.32 4.85 0.56
CA TYR A 118 -8.17 6.02 0.89
C TYR A 118 -7.60 6.88 2.01
N GLU A 119 -6.40 6.57 2.53
CA GLU A 119 -5.84 7.30 3.65
C GLU A 119 -5.48 8.74 3.28
N THR A 120 -5.94 9.71 4.08
CA THR A 120 -5.72 11.14 3.83
C THR A 120 -5.13 11.87 5.03
N PHE A 121 -5.21 11.29 6.24
CA PHE A 121 -4.92 11.96 7.52
C PHE A 121 -5.57 13.34 7.64
N SER A 122 -6.76 13.46 7.05
CA SER A 122 -7.54 14.70 7.03
C SER A 122 -9.04 14.41 7.04
N ARG A 123 -9.86 15.46 7.25
CA ARG A 123 -11.32 15.38 7.13
C ARG A 123 -11.81 15.31 5.68
N ILE A 124 -10.95 15.66 4.76
CA ILE A 124 -11.29 15.70 3.34
C ILE A 124 -11.25 14.27 2.82
N ARG A 125 -12.32 13.87 2.15
CA ARG A 125 -12.36 12.59 1.43
C ARG A 125 -11.83 12.80 0.03
N GLU A 126 -10.89 11.99 -0.38
CA GLU A 126 -10.34 11.96 -1.73
C GLU A 126 -10.62 10.60 -2.37
N SER A 127 -10.71 10.58 -3.70
CA SER A 127 -10.69 9.32 -4.46
C SER A 127 -9.27 8.73 -4.46
N PRO A 128 -9.11 7.39 -4.48
CA PRO A 128 -7.80 6.77 -4.55
C PRO A 128 -7.16 7.00 -5.94
N PRO A 129 -5.83 7.12 -5.99
CA PRO A 129 -4.95 7.32 -4.86
C PRO A 129 -5.05 8.75 -4.31
N THR A 130 -5.16 8.88 -3.01
CA THR A 130 -5.21 10.18 -2.34
C THR A 130 -3.89 10.95 -2.51
N SER A 131 -3.94 12.25 -2.26
CA SER A 131 -2.73 13.09 -2.29
C SER A 131 -1.66 12.57 -1.32
N PHE A 132 -2.08 12.14 -0.12
CA PHE A 132 -1.20 11.55 0.87
C PHE A 132 -0.52 10.26 0.36
N ILE A 133 -1.28 9.35 -0.24
CA ILE A 133 -0.74 8.11 -0.80
C ILE A 133 0.26 8.39 -1.93
N LYS A 134 -0.02 9.34 -2.81
CA LYS A 134 0.91 9.74 -3.89
C LYS A 134 2.23 10.29 -3.33
N GLU A 135 2.15 11.11 -2.29
CA GLU A 135 3.33 11.68 -1.63
C GLU A 135 4.11 10.57 -0.90
N LEU A 136 3.44 9.72 -0.14
CA LEU A 136 4.06 8.59 0.55
C LEU A 136 4.80 7.67 -0.43
N LEU A 137 4.14 7.22 -1.48
CA LEU A 137 4.74 6.31 -2.47
C LEU A 137 5.93 6.91 -3.22
N ARG A 138 6.04 8.23 -3.27
CA ARG A 138 7.19 8.93 -3.84
C ARG A 138 8.39 8.95 -2.89
N ASP A 139 8.12 9.04 -1.58
CA ASP A 139 9.13 9.40 -0.59
C ASP A 139 9.46 8.33 0.45
N VAL A 140 8.63 7.30 0.58
CA VAL A 140 8.89 6.16 1.48
C VAL A 140 10.16 5.41 1.10
N GLU A 141 10.90 4.91 2.11
CA GLU A 141 12.24 4.34 1.93
C GLU A 141 12.24 2.80 1.77
N CYS A 142 11.11 2.15 2.00
CA CYS A 142 10.91 0.71 1.79
C CYS A 142 9.71 0.45 0.87
N PRO A 143 9.51 -0.76 0.36
CA PRO A 143 8.32 -1.13 -0.39
C PRO A 143 7.02 -0.83 0.36
N ALA A 144 5.98 -0.52 -0.37
CA ALA A 144 4.65 -0.28 0.20
C ALA A 144 3.63 -1.30 -0.31
N LEU A 145 2.78 -1.81 0.59
CA LEU A 145 1.56 -2.51 0.25
C LEU A 145 0.38 -1.55 0.43
N VAL A 146 -0.19 -1.11 -0.68
CA VAL A 146 -1.42 -0.33 -0.68
C VAL A 146 -2.60 -1.29 -0.71
N THR A 147 -3.49 -1.18 0.28
CA THR A 147 -4.61 -2.11 0.46
C THR A 147 -5.93 -1.48 0.03
N PRO A 148 -6.84 -2.25 -0.60
CA PRO A 148 -8.18 -1.78 -0.94
C PRO A 148 -9.07 -1.65 0.30
N ALA A 149 -10.26 -1.06 0.12
CA ALA A 149 -11.24 -0.89 1.20
C ALA A 149 -11.70 -2.22 1.83
N ALA A 150 -11.77 -3.29 1.04
CA ALA A 150 -12.21 -4.60 1.52
C ALA A 150 -11.05 -5.62 1.49
N PHE A 151 -10.91 -6.37 2.58
CA PHE A 151 -9.96 -7.46 2.64
C PHE A 151 -10.39 -8.62 1.73
N LYS A 152 -9.44 -9.13 0.95
CA LYS A 152 -9.60 -10.37 0.15
C LYS A 152 -8.37 -11.24 0.36
N LYS A 153 -8.58 -12.53 0.62
CA LYS A 153 -7.46 -13.47 0.77
C LYS A 153 -6.65 -13.53 -0.53
N ILE A 154 -5.34 -13.40 -0.41
CA ILE A 154 -4.43 -13.52 -1.56
C ILE A 154 -4.20 -15.02 -1.84
N ASP A 155 -4.55 -15.47 -3.04
CA ASP A 155 -4.31 -16.85 -3.49
C ASP A 155 -3.46 -16.93 -4.78
N ARG A 156 -3.15 -15.79 -5.40
CA ARG A 156 -2.25 -15.68 -6.56
C ARG A 156 -1.60 -14.31 -6.65
N ILE A 157 -0.53 -14.23 -7.42
CA ILE A 157 0.30 -13.05 -7.60
C ILE A 157 0.39 -12.70 -9.07
N VAL A 158 0.27 -11.42 -9.38
CA VAL A 158 0.54 -10.86 -10.70
C VAL A 158 1.74 -9.94 -10.62
N LEU A 159 2.78 -10.22 -11.40
CA LEU A 159 3.98 -9.39 -11.52
C LEU A 159 3.90 -8.61 -12.83
N LEU A 160 3.85 -7.28 -12.74
CA LEU A 160 3.88 -6.41 -13.92
C LEU A 160 5.34 -6.15 -14.31
N TYR A 161 5.70 -6.52 -15.54
CA TYR A 161 7.06 -6.40 -16.03
C TYR A 161 7.12 -5.79 -17.44
N ASP A 162 7.75 -4.64 -17.56
CA ASP A 162 7.93 -3.90 -18.82
C ASP A 162 9.34 -4.00 -19.43
N GLY A 163 10.24 -4.75 -18.77
CA GLY A 163 11.64 -4.91 -19.18
C GLY A 163 12.58 -3.89 -18.55
N LYS A 164 12.10 -2.99 -17.71
CA LYS A 164 12.94 -1.96 -17.09
C LYS A 164 13.47 -2.39 -15.72
N PRO A 165 14.62 -1.83 -15.28
CA PRO A 165 15.25 -2.20 -14.01
C PRO A 165 14.34 -2.03 -12.79
N TYR A 166 13.51 -0.98 -12.76
CA TYR A 166 12.62 -0.71 -11.62
C TYR A 166 11.52 -1.77 -11.47
N ALA A 167 10.98 -2.30 -12.58
CA ALA A 167 10.00 -3.37 -12.52
C ALA A 167 10.62 -4.65 -11.96
N LEU A 168 11.85 -4.97 -12.38
CA LEU A 168 12.61 -6.11 -11.82
C LEU A 168 12.97 -5.87 -10.35
N HIS A 169 13.30 -4.62 -9.96
CA HIS A 169 13.57 -4.27 -8.57
C HIS A 169 12.36 -4.57 -7.68
N ALA A 170 11.16 -4.16 -8.11
CA ALA A 170 9.92 -4.45 -7.36
C ALA A 170 9.70 -5.96 -7.18
N VAL A 171 9.95 -6.76 -8.23
CA VAL A 171 9.86 -8.23 -8.16
C VAL A 171 10.87 -8.80 -7.17
N LYS A 172 12.12 -8.28 -7.16
CA LYS A 172 13.15 -8.67 -6.18
C LYS A 172 12.72 -8.35 -4.77
N MET A 173 12.29 -7.11 -4.51
CA MET A 173 11.86 -6.68 -3.18
C MET A 173 10.68 -7.51 -2.69
N PHE A 174 9.70 -7.76 -3.56
CA PHE A 174 8.59 -8.65 -3.24
C PHE A 174 9.06 -10.05 -2.83
N SER A 175 9.94 -10.66 -3.62
CA SER A 175 10.44 -12.02 -3.34
C SER A 175 11.25 -12.13 -2.04
N TYR A 176 11.87 -11.06 -1.59
CA TYR A 176 12.64 -11.01 -0.35
C TYR A 176 11.78 -10.64 0.86
N VAL A 177 10.86 -9.69 0.68
CA VAL A 177 10.00 -9.20 1.77
C VAL A 177 8.86 -10.17 2.07
N LEU A 178 8.22 -10.74 1.04
CA LEU A 178 7.09 -11.66 1.13
C LEU A 178 7.42 -13.04 0.55
N GLY A 179 8.55 -13.61 0.98
CA GLY A 179 9.06 -14.90 0.50
C GLY A 179 8.16 -16.10 0.83
N CYS A 180 7.30 -16.00 1.84
CA CYS A 180 6.28 -16.99 2.15
C CYS A 180 5.28 -17.23 0.99
N MET A 181 5.09 -16.23 0.12
CA MET A 181 4.15 -16.30 -1.00
C MET A 181 4.73 -16.98 -2.26
N ARG A 182 5.99 -17.45 -2.25
CA ARG A 182 6.65 -18.04 -3.40
C ARG A 182 5.96 -19.29 -3.98
N GLN A 183 5.17 -19.98 -3.16
CA GLN A 183 4.43 -21.18 -3.55
C GLN A 183 3.10 -20.88 -4.25
N LEU A 184 2.60 -19.63 -4.12
CA LEU A 184 1.38 -19.23 -4.80
C LEU A 184 1.57 -19.20 -6.32
N PRO A 185 0.51 -19.43 -7.10
CA PRO A 185 0.55 -19.23 -8.54
C PRO A 185 0.96 -17.79 -8.89
N VAL A 186 1.96 -17.66 -9.74
CA VAL A 186 2.48 -16.35 -10.19
C VAL A 186 2.23 -16.19 -11.68
N GLU A 187 1.68 -15.05 -12.08
CA GLU A 187 1.54 -14.67 -13.48
C GLU A 187 2.35 -13.41 -13.77
N ILE A 188 3.28 -13.49 -14.73
CA ILE A 188 4.04 -12.33 -15.20
C ILE A 188 3.35 -11.77 -16.42
N ILE A 189 2.92 -10.52 -16.31
CA ILE A 189 2.24 -9.80 -17.38
C ILE A 189 3.17 -8.74 -17.98
N THR A 190 3.30 -8.78 -19.29
CA THR A 190 3.99 -7.75 -20.10
C THR A 190 3.04 -7.25 -21.17
N VAL A 191 3.02 -5.93 -21.42
CA VAL A 191 2.30 -5.34 -22.53
C VAL A 191 3.30 -4.87 -23.58
N ARG A 192 3.04 -5.20 -24.83
CA ARG A 192 3.85 -4.79 -25.98
C ARG A 192 3.07 -3.86 -26.89
N ASP A 193 3.75 -2.86 -27.41
CA ASP A 193 3.23 -2.00 -28.45
C ASP A 193 2.87 -2.84 -29.70
N GLU A 194 1.71 -2.59 -30.28
CA GLU A 194 1.22 -3.29 -31.48
C GLU A 194 2.17 -3.16 -32.67
N LYS A 195 2.89 -2.04 -32.75
CA LYS A 195 3.81 -1.70 -33.86
C LYS A 195 5.18 -2.37 -33.74
N LYS A 196 5.53 -2.89 -32.55
CA LYS A 196 6.83 -3.54 -32.34
C LYS A 196 6.72 -5.06 -32.56
N ALA A 197 7.47 -5.56 -33.51
CA ALA A 197 7.58 -7.00 -33.76
C ALA A 197 8.16 -7.69 -32.51
N GLY A 198 7.43 -8.68 -31.97
CA GLY A 198 7.90 -9.53 -30.88
C GLY A 198 6.78 -9.95 -29.92
N ARG A 199 6.55 -11.27 -29.85
CA ARG A 199 5.60 -11.91 -28.92
C ARG A 199 6.28 -12.40 -27.65
N HIS A 200 7.49 -11.90 -27.32
CA HIS A 200 8.30 -12.46 -26.26
C HIS A 200 8.42 -11.46 -25.10
N LEU A 201 8.53 -12.02 -23.89
CA LEU A 201 8.90 -11.28 -22.68
C LEU A 201 10.24 -10.55 -22.91
N PRO A 202 10.42 -9.29 -22.43
CA PRO A 202 11.73 -8.64 -22.41
C PRO A 202 12.74 -9.49 -21.65
N ASP A 203 13.98 -9.52 -22.11
CA ASP A 203 15.08 -10.29 -21.49
C ASP A 203 14.68 -11.72 -21.09
N LYS A 204 13.89 -12.39 -21.94
CA LYS A 204 13.21 -13.66 -21.67
C LYS A 204 14.09 -14.70 -20.99
N ARG A 205 15.36 -14.83 -21.41
CA ARG A 205 16.30 -15.81 -20.84
C ARG A 205 16.64 -15.47 -19.40
N LEU A 206 17.10 -14.23 -19.15
CA LEU A 206 17.51 -13.77 -17.82
C LEU A 206 16.31 -13.71 -16.86
N MET A 207 15.17 -13.21 -17.35
CA MET A 207 13.95 -13.15 -16.54
C MET A 207 13.47 -14.54 -16.12
N LYS A 208 13.47 -15.51 -17.03
CA LYS A 208 13.11 -16.90 -16.68
C LYS A 208 14.09 -17.53 -15.71
N GLU A 209 15.39 -17.29 -15.88
CA GLU A 209 16.42 -17.79 -14.97
C GLU A 209 16.26 -17.20 -13.57
N PHE A 210 16.03 -15.88 -13.47
CA PHE A 210 15.78 -15.21 -12.20
C PHE A 210 14.52 -15.76 -11.51
N ILE A 211 13.40 -15.78 -12.22
CA ILE A 211 12.08 -16.16 -11.67
C ILE A 211 12.08 -17.59 -11.12
N LYS A 212 12.71 -18.53 -11.80
CA LYS A 212 12.80 -19.93 -11.35
C LYS A 212 13.48 -20.11 -9.98
N ARG A 213 14.26 -19.12 -9.52
CA ARG A 213 14.94 -19.16 -8.22
C ARG A 213 14.06 -18.62 -7.10
N HIS A 214 13.02 -17.86 -7.45
CA HIS A 214 12.17 -17.17 -6.48
C HIS A 214 10.75 -17.71 -6.41
N PHE A 215 10.24 -18.30 -7.52
CA PHE A 215 8.84 -18.74 -7.61
C PHE A 215 8.74 -20.11 -8.27
N GLU A 216 7.84 -20.95 -7.76
CA GLU A 216 7.72 -22.36 -8.19
C GLU A 216 6.75 -22.53 -9.36
N ASN A 217 5.61 -21.84 -9.34
CA ASN A 217 4.55 -21.98 -10.33
C ASN A 217 4.32 -20.66 -11.08
N VAL A 218 4.89 -20.54 -12.28
CA VAL A 218 4.93 -19.28 -13.02
C VAL A 218 4.36 -19.40 -14.43
N LYS A 219 3.38 -18.57 -14.73
CA LYS A 219 2.81 -18.35 -16.07
C LYS A 219 3.31 -17.02 -16.65
N TYR A 220 3.50 -16.97 -17.96
CA TYR A 220 3.91 -15.76 -18.69
C TYR A 220 2.82 -15.36 -19.68
N THR A 221 2.36 -14.11 -19.55
CA THR A 221 1.31 -13.53 -20.41
C THR A 221 1.84 -12.27 -21.09
N VAL A 222 1.72 -12.23 -22.42
CA VAL A 222 2.09 -11.07 -23.23
C VAL A 222 0.83 -10.51 -23.85
N LEU A 223 0.44 -9.30 -23.42
CA LEU A 223 -0.67 -8.54 -23.95
C LEU A 223 -0.16 -7.59 -25.03
N LYS A 224 -1.05 -7.10 -25.90
CA LYS A 224 -0.76 -6.14 -26.98
C LYS A 224 -1.66 -4.93 -26.85
N GLY A 225 -1.10 -3.75 -27.02
CA GLY A 225 -1.84 -2.48 -26.98
C GLY A 225 -1.27 -1.49 -25.97
N THR A 226 -2.12 -0.60 -25.48
CA THR A 226 -1.78 0.40 -24.46
C THR A 226 -1.71 -0.26 -23.08
N PRO A 227 -0.57 -0.15 -22.34
CA PRO A 227 -0.39 -0.85 -21.08
C PRO A 227 -1.51 -0.63 -20.08
N GLU A 228 -1.94 0.62 -19.88
CA GLU A 228 -2.96 1.01 -18.91
C GLU A 228 -4.29 0.31 -19.19
N GLN A 229 -4.73 0.32 -20.45
CA GLN A 229 -5.99 -0.31 -20.87
C GLN A 229 -5.91 -1.84 -20.74
N GLN A 230 -4.86 -2.44 -21.32
CA GLN A 230 -4.73 -3.88 -21.43
C GLN A 230 -4.57 -4.56 -20.05
N ILE A 231 -3.83 -3.93 -19.12
CA ILE A 231 -3.65 -4.47 -17.78
C ILE A 231 -4.96 -4.38 -17.00
N VAL A 232 -5.65 -3.22 -17.03
CA VAL A 232 -6.93 -3.04 -16.34
C VAL A 232 -7.99 -4.00 -16.87
N GLU A 233 -8.17 -4.11 -18.18
CA GLU A 233 -9.13 -5.04 -18.79
C GLU A 233 -8.83 -6.49 -18.43
N TYR A 234 -7.56 -6.88 -18.52
CA TYR A 234 -7.13 -8.23 -18.19
C TYR A 234 -7.36 -8.57 -16.72
N LEU A 235 -7.02 -7.66 -15.81
CA LEU A 235 -7.18 -7.86 -14.38
C LEU A 235 -8.64 -7.76 -13.94
N ARG A 236 -9.46 -6.87 -14.52
CA ARG A 236 -10.87 -6.68 -14.15
C ARG A 236 -11.68 -7.97 -14.17
N SER A 237 -11.42 -8.82 -15.15
CA SER A 237 -12.08 -10.13 -15.25
C SER A 237 -11.46 -11.21 -14.35
N ARG A 238 -10.32 -10.93 -13.69
CA ARG A 238 -9.48 -11.88 -12.94
C ARG A 238 -9.01 -11.35 -11.59
N ALA A 239 -9.50 -10.21 -11.16
CA ALA A 239 -9.04 -9.50 -9.94
C ALA A 239 -9.48 -10.14 -8.62
N GLN A 240 -10.10 -11.32 -8.65
CA GLN A 240 -10.44 -12.00 -7.42
C GLN A 240 -9.18 -12.57 -6.77
N ASN A 241 -8.95 -12.24 -5.48
CA ASN A 241 -7.90 -12.82 -4.64
C ASN A 241 -6.47 -12.65 -5.18
N VAL A 242 -6.19 -11.56 -5.90
CA VAL A 242 -4.89 -11.29 -6.52
C VAL A 242 -4.14 -10.18 -5.78
N LEU A 243 -2.84 -10.39 -5.60
CA LEU A 243 -1.89 -9.32 -5.26
C LEU A 243 -1.15 -8.91 -6.53
N VAL A 244 -1.14 -7.62 -6.85
CA VAL A 244 -0.40 -7.08 -7.99
C VAL A 244 0.91 -6.46 -7.52
N VAL A 245 2.02 -6.85 -8.13
CA VAL A 245 3.38 -6.33 -7.84
C VAL A 245 3.84 -5.49 -9.01
N LEU A 246 4.28 -4.28 -8.72
CA LEU A 246 4.76 -3.34 -9.73
C LEU A 246 5.83 -2.38 -9.19
N GLY A 247 6.69 -1.88 -10.09
CA GLY A 247 7.56 -0.74 -9.83
C GLY A 247 6.85 0.56 -10.21
N ALA A 248 6.87 1.52 -9.32
CA ALA A 248 6.25 2.83 -9.56
C ALA A 248 7.01 3.95 -8.85
N TYR A 249 6.63 5.21 -9.12
CA TYR A 249 7.11 6.39 -8.41
C TYR A 249 8.63 6.59 -8.39
N GLN A 250 9.28 6.50 -9.55
CA GLN A 250 10.71 6.78 -9.68
C GLN A 250 11.01 8.27 -9.44
N ARG A 251 12.03 8.56 -8.61
CA ARG A 251 12.47 9.94 -8.31
C ARG A 251 13.21 10.65 -9.45
N SER A 252 13.75 9.93 -10.44
CA SER A 252 14.75 10.44 -11.37
C SER A 252 14.24 11.21 -12.60
N ASP A 253 12.94 11.33 -12.81
CA ASP A 253 12.41 11.99 -14.02
C ASP A 253 11.57 13.22 -13.71
N ILE A 254 12.20 14.38 -13.66
CA ILE A 254 11.57 15.70 -13.59
C ILE A 254 10.56 15.93 -14.73
N SER A 255 10.71 15.24 -15.86
CA SER A 255 9.80 15.33 -17.02
C SER A 255 8.48 14.58 -16.82
N ARG A 256 8.28 13.82 -15.74
CA ARG A 256 7.11 12.97 -15.49
C ARG A 256 6.01 13.60 -14.63
N TRP A 257 6.08 14.87 -14.35
CA TRP A 257 5.02 15.60 -13.63
C TRP A 257 3.63 15.46 -14.28
N PHE A 258 3.59 15.03 -15.54
CA PHE A 258 2.35 14.87 -16.30
C PHE A 258 2.00 13.42 -16.68
N LYS A 259 2.79 12.43 -16.24
CA LYS A 259 2.47 11.03 -16.60
C LYS A 259 1.88 10.29 -15.42
N VAL A 260 0.63 9.86 -15.54
CA VAL A 260 -0.08 9.03 -14.57
C VAL A 260 0.70 7.73 -14.33
N SER A 261 0.93 7.38 -13.08
CA SER A 261 1.59 6.12 -12.72
C SER A 261 0.67 4.93 -12.98
N MET A 262 1.22 3.77 -13.36
CA MET A 262 0.44 2.53 -13.45
C MET A 262 -0.21 2.18 -12.09
N ALA A 263 0.43 2.50 -10.98
CA ALA A 263 -0.15 2.31 -9.65
C ALA A 263 -1.41 3.17 -9.45
N ASP A 264 -1.40 4.43 -9.93
CA ASP A 264 -2.58 5.32 -9.86
C ASP A 264 -3.73 4.72 -10.65
N VAL A 265 -3.46 4.30 -11.90
CA VAL A 265 -4.46 3.68 -12.78
C VAL A 265 -5.09 2.44 -12.14
N LEU A 266 -4.27 1.62 -11.46
CA LEU A 266 -4.78 0.40 -10.82
C LEU A 266 -5.60 0.70 -9.56
N MET A 267 -5.19 1.66 -8.72
CA MET A 267 -5.96 2.11 -7.55
C MET A 267 -7.31 2.75 -7.95
N GLU A 268 -7.35 3.50 -9.06
CA GLU A 268 -8.60 4.07 -9.59
C GLU A 268 -9.55 3.02 -10.19
N ALA A 269 -9.00 1.96 -10.79
CA ALA A 269 -9.78 1.03 -11.61
C ALA A 269 -10.13 -0.30 -10.94
N LEU A 270 -9.38 -0.71 -9.91
CA LEU A 270 -9.42 -2.04 -9.33
C LEU A 270 -9.34 -2.01 -7.80
N GLU A 271 -10.10 -2.86 -7.14
CA GLU A 271 -10.04 -3.10 -5.69
C GLU A 271 -9.13 -4.30 -5.37
N VAL A 272 -7.83 -4.13 -5.54
CA VAL A 272 -6.82 -5.18 -5.29
C VAL A 272 -5.64 -4.64 -4.49
N PRO A 273 -5.01 -5.44 -3.62
CA PRO A 273 -3.79 -5.02 -2.96
C PRO A 273 -2.65 -4.86 -3.98
N LEU A 274 -1.91 -3.76 -3.85
CA LEU A 274 -0.78 -3.41 -4.71
C LEU A 274 0.52 -3.41 -3.89
N PHE A 275 1.46 -4.29 -4.22
CA PHE A 275 2.83 -4.20 -3.72
C PHE A 275 3.65 -3.32 -4.66
N ILE A 276 4.13 -2.20 -4.14
CA ILE A 276 4.84 -1.19 -4.91
C ILE A 276 6.29 -1.14 -4.44
N GLY A 277 7.22 -1.56 -5.31
CA GLY A 277 8.66 -1.44 -5.07
C GLY A 277 9.20 -0.18 -5.72
N GLN A 278 9.73 0.73 -4.91
CA GLN A 278 10.42 1.93 -5.40
C GLN A 278 11.87 1.56 -5.72
N HIS A 279 12.38 2.08 -6.83
CA HIS A 279 13.78 2.00 -7.22
C HIS A 279 14.37 3.40 -7.17
N ARG A 280 15.39 3.59 -6.35
CA ARG A 280 16.15 4.84 -6.24
C ARG A 280 17.35 4.86 -7.16
#